data_af507d18aaf931fce4ea733d1e3b4083
#
_entry.id   af507d18aaf931fce4ea733d1e3b4083
#
_cell.length_a   1.000
_cell.length_b   1.000
_cell.length_c   1.000
_cell.angle_alpha   90.00
_cell.angle_beta   90.00
_cell.angle_gamma   90.00
#
_symmetry.space_group_name_H-M   'P 1'
#
loop_
_entity.id
_entity.type
_entity.pdbx_description
1 polymer ?
#
loop_
_entity_poly.entity_id
_entity_poly.type
_entity_poly.pdbx_seq_one_letter_code
_entity_poly.pdbx_strand_id
1 'polypeptide(L)'
;LAYHDLEADHAGDAGTHTHKHGTDDPHVALDAGRMARAAENIGKQLTAATGEAQHTACGAQVGAEIAQTDARVRQILAAVPKERRVLITDHEAFNYFAQAYDFHVAGVVVPGGSTDAEPSSADIARIVAVVKAKGVPAIFSNVAVNPKLVEAVAREAGTVQVVPLHVDSVGEAGSGAETYRALMIKNAEAIAAALA
;
A
#
# COMPACT_ATOMS: atom_id res chain seq x y z
N LEU A 1 2.02 12.23 -2.62
CA LEU A 1 1.03 11.84 -3.63
C LEU A 1 -0.36 12.25 -3.14
N ALA A 2 -1.19 12.82 -4.01
CA ALA A 2 -2.59 13.00 -3.71
C ALA A 2 -3.33 11.65 -3.86
N TYR A 3 -4.43 11.48 -3.12
CA TYR A 3 -5.34 10.36 -3.39
C TYR A 3 -5.85 10.47 -4.82
N HIS A 4 -5.87 9.37 -5.55
CA HIS A 4 -6.53 9.33 -6.86
C HIS A 4 -8.03 9.45 -6.65
N ASP A 5 -8.62 10.53 -7.17
CA ASP A 5 -10.07 10.62 -7.32
C ASP A 5 -10.50 9.59 -8.37
N LEU A 6 -10.89 8.40 -7.90
CA LEU A 6 -11.54 7.40 -8.74
C LEU A 6 -12.96 7.84 -9.19
N GLU A 7 -13.40 9.02 -8.73
CA GLU A 7 -14.69 9.62 -9.06
C GLU A 7 -14.69 10.52 -10.31
N ALA A 8 -13.55 10.71 -10.98
CA ALA A 8 -13.45 11.63 -12.11
C ALA A 8 -14.23 11.19 -13.36
N ASP A 9 -14.80 9.99 -13.39
CA ASP A 9 -15.54 9.47 -14.55
C ASP A 9 -17.08 9.52 -14.41
N HIS A 10 -17.62 10.12 -13.34
CA HIS A 10 -19.08 10.27 -13.18
C HIS A 10 -19.48 11.74 -13.03
N ALA A 11 -19.66 12.41 -14.15
CA ALA A 11 -20.35 13.68 -14.23
C ALA A 11 -21.85 13.47 -13.97
N GLY A 12 -22.34 13.96 -12.82
CA GLY A 12 -23.75 14.19 -12.57
C GLY A 12 -24.29 13.62 -11.26
N ASP A 13 -24.13 14.32 -10.16
CA ASP A 13 -25.25 14.85 -9.35
C ASP A 13 -24.74 15.74 -8.20
N ALA A 14 -25.43 16.85 -7.96
CA ALA A 14 -25.05 17.88 -7.03
C ALA A 14 -25.50 17.52 -5.61
N GLY A 15 -24.52 17.28 -4.72
CA GLY A 15 -24.75 17.15 -3.28
C GLY A 15 -23.49 17.55 -2.52
N THR A 16 -23.40 18.84 -2.15
CA THR A 16 -22.30 19.44 -1.38
C THR A 16 -22.20 18.85 0.03
N HIS A 17 -21.28 17.91 0.24
CA HIS A 17 -20.67 17.68 1.55
C HIS A 17 -19.15 17.66 1.38
N THR A 18 -18.53 18.84 1.48
CA THR A 18 -17.07 19.02 1.52
C THR A 18 -16.54 18.53 2.86
N HIS A 19 -16.22 17.26 2.98
CA HIS A 19 -15.27 16.80 3.98
C HIS A 19 -13.87 17.02 3.41
N LYS A 20 -13.14 18.03 3.90
CA LYS A 20 -11.70 18.17 3.67
C LYS A 20 -11.00 17.04 4.41
N HIS A 21 -10.95 15.87 3.83
CA HIS A 21 -9.92 14.88 4.16
C HIS A 21 -8.59 15.43 3.63
N GLY A 22 -7.49 15.23 4.36
CA GLY A 22 -6.19 15.68 3.91
C GLY A 22 -5.94 15.16 2.49
N THR A 23 -5.54 16.04 1.58
CA THR A 23 -5.32 15.75 0.16
C THR A 23 -4.10 14.87 -0.09
N ASP A 24 -3.32 14.57 0.96
CA ASP A 24 -2.05 13.86 0.85
C ASP A 24 -2.18 12.43 1.39
N ASP A 25 -1.72 11.47 0.59
CA ASP A 25 -1.63 10.06 0.96
C ASP A 25 -0.55 9.87 2.06
N PRO A 26 -0.90 9.39 3.28
CA PRO A 26 0.05 9.21 4.37
C PRO A 26 0.93 7.96 4.23
N HIS A 27 0.63 7.05 3.29
CA HIS A 27 1.25 5.72 3.22
C HIS A 27 2.64 5.70 2.54
N VAL A 28 3.41 6.79 2.69
CA VAL A 28 4.77 6.92 2.13
C VAL A 28 5.72 5.81 2.60
N ALA A 29 5.45 5.19 3.74
CA ALA A 29 6.26 4.10 4.29
C ALA A 29 6.33 2.87 3.37
N LEU A 30 5.38 2.68 2.45
CA LEU A 30 5.40 1.59 1.48
C LEU A 30 6.34 1.84 0.27
N ASP A 31 6.97 3.01 0.18
CA ASP A 31 8.08 3.30 -0.77
C ASP A 31 9.42 3.29 -0.01
N ALA A 32 10.12 2.17 -0.04
CA ALA A 32 11.40 2.03 0.67
C ALA A 32 12.49 3.00 0.14
N GLY A 33 12.45 3.37 -1.13
CA GLY A 33 13.38 4.35 -1.68
C GLY A 33 13.16 5.75 -1.10
N ARG A 34 11.91 6.17 -0.87
CA ARG A 34 11.58 7.43 -0.17
C ARG A 34 11.96 7.36 1.30
N MET A 35 11.71 6.23 1.96
CA MET A 35 12.06 6.03 3.37
C MET A 35 13.57 6.08 3.61
N ALA A 36 14.39 5.54 2.70
CA ALA A 36 15.84 5.66 2.77
C ALA A 36 16.29 7.13 2.78
N ARG A 37 15.76 7.94 1.84
CA ARG A 37 16.05 9.38 1.79
C ARG A 37 15.51 10.14 3.02
N ALA A 38 14.36 9.74 3.53
CA ALA A 38 13.79 10.33 4.75
C ALA A 38 14.71 10.11 5.96
N ALA A 39 15.25 8.91 6.13
CA ALA A 39 16.19 8.60 7.21
C ALA A 39 17.45 9.48 7.15
N GLU A 40 18.05 9.63 5.97
CA GLU A 40 19.20 10.53 5.78
C GLU A 40 18.87 11.99 6.11
N ASN A 41 17.70 12.48 5.66
CA ASN A 41 17.29 13.86 5.90
C ASN A 41 16.99 14.12 7.39
N ILE A 42 16.35 13.18 8.08
CA ILE A 42 16.12 13.25 9.53
C ILE A 42 17.46 13.34 10.27
N GLY A 43 18.43 12.50 9.91
CA GLY A 43 19.77 12.54 10.51
C GLY A 43 20.44 13.90 10.36
N LYS A 44 20.39 14.50 9.15
CA LYS A 44 20.92 15.84 8.88
C LYS A 44 20.22 16.93 9.68
N GLN A 45 18.89 16.89 9.76
CA GLN A 45 18.08 17.86 10.50
C GLN A 45 18.34 17.76 12.01
N LEU A 46 18.46 16.57 12.57
CA LEU A 46 18.82 16.36 13.95
C LEU A 46 20.22 16.90 14.26
N THR A 47 21.21 16.66 13.39
CA THR A 47 22.55 17.26 13.53
C THR A 47 22.47 18.79 13.52
N ALA A 48 21.68 19.38 12.62
CA ALA A 48 21.52 20.84 12.57
C ALA A 48 20.85 21.41 13.83
N ALA A 49 19.93 20.68 14.43
CA ALA A 49 19.20 21.11 15.62
C ALA A 49 20.00 20.92 16.92
N THR A 50 20.83 19.87 17.02
CA THR A 50 21.53 19.48 18.25
C THR A 50 23.02 19.80 18.25
N GLY A 51 23.62 19.97 17.07
CA GLY A 51 25.08 20.10 16.88
C GLY A 51 25.82 18.74 16.90
N GLU A 52 25.11 17.62 17.09
CA GLU A 52 25.73 16.29 17.24
C GLU A 52 25.86 15.60 15.88
N ALA A 53 27.08 15.53 15.34
CA ALA A 53 27.36 14.95 14.02
C ALA A 53 26.99 13.45 13.89
N GLN A 54 26.88 12.73 15.00
CA GLN A 54 26.50 11.32 15.02
C GLN A 54 25.11 11.06 14.42
N HIS A 55 24.18 12.02 14.48
CA HIS A 55 22.84 11.86 13.89
C HIS A 55 22.90 11.74 12.36
N THR A 56 23.75 12.54 11.70
CA THR A 56 23.99 12.41 10.25
C THR A 56 24.53 11.04 9.89
N ALA A 57 25.50 10.53 10.64
CA ALA A 57 26.09 9.22 10.41
C ALA A 57 25.06 8.10 10.62
N CYS A 58 24.26 8.16 11.69
CA CYS A 58 23.17 7.22 11.94
C CYS A 58 22.11 7.25 10.83
N GLY A 59 21.67 8.45 10.42
CA GLY A 59 20.70 8.60 9.33
C GLY A 59 21.19 8.01 8.01
N ALA A 60 22.48 8.19 7.70
CA ALA A 60 23.11 7.62 6.50
C ALA A 60 23.17 6.08 6.58
N GLN A 61 23.52 5.52 7.74
CA GLN A 61 23.54 4.07 7.95
C GLN A 61 22.13 3.47 7.78
N VAL A 62 21.13 4.00 8.47
CA VAL A 62 19.73 3.54 8.35
C VAL A 62 19.23 3.69 6.92
N GLY A 63 19.53 4.81 6.25
CA GLY A 63 19.19 5.01 4.85
C GLY A 63 19.78 3.92 3.94
N ALA A 64 21.05 3.55 4.15
CA ALA A 64 21.70 2.48 3.39
C ALA A 64 21.05 1.10 3.63
N GLU A 65 20.66 0.78 4.87
CA GLU A 65 19.95 -0.47 5.21
C GLU A 65 18.56 -0.53 4.54
N ILE A 66 17.83 0.60 4.53
CA ILE A 66 16.52 0.68 3.86
C ILE A 66 16.70 0.59 2.32
N ALA A 67 17.74 1.19 1.75
CA ALA A 67 18.03 1.07 0.32
C ALA A 67 18.34 -0.38 -0.10
N GLN A 68 19.01 -1.17 0.76
CA GLN A 68 19.17 -2.61 0.55
C GLN A 68 17.83 -3.35 0.58
N THR A 69 16.91 -2.91 1.45
CA THR A 69 15.55 -3.46 1.50
C THR A 69 14.80 -3.16 0.20
N ASP A 70 14.86 -1.91 -0.32
CA ASP A 70 14.28 -1.53 -1.62
C ASP A 70 14.79 -2.43 -2.76
N ALA A 71 16.12 -2.61 -2.83
CA ALA A 71 16.73 -3.47 -3.83
C ALA A 71 16.23 -4.92 -3.74
N ARG A 72 16.06 -5.45 -2.53
CA ARG A 72 15.54 -6.81 -2.31
C ARG A 72 14.07 -6.92 -2.72
N VAL A 73 13.24 -5.94 -2.37
CA VAL A 73 11.83 -5.88 -2.78
C VAL A 73 11.71 -5.87 -4.30
N ARG A 74 12.50 -5.03 -5.01
CA ARG A 74 12.53 -5.00 -6.48
C ARG A 74 12.91 -6.34 -7.08
N GLN A 75 13.89 -7.02 -6.48
CA GLN A 75 14.32 -8.36 -6.93
C GLN A 75 13.19 -9.39 -6.81
N ILE A 76 12.46 -9.38 -5.69
CA ILE A 76 11.32 -10.29 -5.48
C ILE A 76 10.21 -10.00 -6.49
N LEU A 77 9.82 -8.74 -6.61
CA LEU A 77 8.74 -8.30 -7.49
C LEU A 77 9.09 -8.43 -8.99
N ALA A 78 10.36 -8.60 -9.35
CA ALA A 78 10.76 -8.89 -10.73
C ALA A 78 10.19 -10.21 -11.27
N ALA A 79 9.79 -11.13 -10.39
CA ALA A 79 9.10 -12.37 -10.77
C ALA A 79 7.67 -12.13 -11.31
N VAL A 80 7.05 -10.98 -10.99
CA VAL A 80 5.71 -10.63 -11.45
C VAL A 80 5.77 -10.06 -12.85
N PRO A 81 5.13 -10.67 -13.86
CA PRO A 81 5.04 -10.11 -15.21
C PRO A 81 4.41 -8.72 -15.19
N LYS A 82 4.85 -7.81 -16.08
CA LYS A 82 4.37 -6.42 -16.07
C LYS A 82 2.86 -6.29 -16.24
N GLU A 83 2.29 -7.12 -17.09
CA GLU A 83 0.85 -7.19 -17.36
C GLU A 83 0.02 -7.68 -16.17
N ARG A 84 0.66 -8.34 -15.20
CA ARG A 84 0.04 -8.82 -13.95
C ARG A 84 0.28 -7.90 -12.77
N ARG A 85 1.03 -6.80 -12.92
CA ARG A 85 1.29 -5.83 -11.86
C ARG A 85 0.08 -4.95 -11.57
N VAL A 86 -1.04 -5.60 -11.24
CA VAL A 86 -2.32 -4.97 -10.94
C VAL A 86 -2.74 -5.33 -9.53
N LEU A 87 -3.00 -4.31 -8.70
CA LEU A 87 -3.44 -4.46 -7.32
C LEU A 87 -4.92 -4.07 -7.20
N ILE A 88 -5.65 -4.85 -6.42
CA ILE A 88 -6.91 -4.45 -5.81
C ILE A 88 -6.71 -4.56 -4.31
N THR A 89 -6.99 -3.49 -3.57
CA THR A 89 -6.66 -3.36 -2.15
C THR A 89 -7.92 -3.09 -1.32
N ASP A 90 -7.86 -3.35 -0.03
CA ASP A 90 -8.96 -3.06 0.87
C ASP A 90 -9.19 -1.57 1.06
N HIS A 91 -8.14 -0.78 1.21
CA HIS A 91 -8.18 0.68 1.29
C HIS A 91 -7.07 1.33 0.45
N GLU A 92 -7.10 2.65 0.33
CA GLU A 92 -6.24 3.42 -0.58
C GLU A 92 -4.84 3.69 0.03
N ALA A 93 -4.04 2.64 0.20
CA ALA A 93 -2.72 2.72 0.84
C ALA A 93 -1.54 2.45 -0.11
N PHE A 94 -1.78 1.91 -1.29
CA PHE A 94 -0.69 1.37 -2.13
C PHE A 94 -0.21 2.30 -3.25
N ASN A 95 -0.58 3.60 -3.26
CA ASN A 95 -0.18 4.51 -4.33
C ASN A 95 1.33 4.73 -4.38
N TYR A 96 1.99 4.92 -3.23
CA TYR A 96 3.45 5.03 -3.15
C TYR A 96 4.16 3.75 -3.55
N PHE A 97 3.65 2.58 -3.10
CA PHE A 97 4.16 1.27 -3.51
C PHE A 97 4.02 1.06 -5.02
N ALA A 98 2.86 1.33 -5.56
CA ALA A 98 2.56 1.17 -6.98
C ALA A 98 3.51 2.03 -7.83
N GLN A 99 3.70 3.29 -7.46
CA GLN A 99 4.65 4.18 -8.14
C GLN A 99 6.09 3.67 -8.04
N ALA A 100 6.53 3.22 -6.86
CA ALA A 100 7.90 2.78 -6.62
C ALA A 100 8.26 1.50 -7.38
N TYR A 101 7.31 0.57 -7.52
CA TYR A 101 7.56 -0.79 -8.01
C TYR A 101 6.86 -1.12 -9.34
N ASP A 102 6.35 -0.12 -10.05
CA ASP A 102 5.71 -0.24 -11.37
C ASP A 102 4.46 -1.15 -11.33
N PHE A 103 3.59 -0.90 -10.34
CA PHE A 103 2.27 -1.51 -10.22
C PHE A 103 1.17 -0.50 -10.54
N HIS A 104 -0.03 -1.00 -10.80
CA HIS A 104 -1.25 -0.21 -10.99
C HIS A 104 -2.31 -0.62 -9.97
N VAL A 105 -2.81 0.34 -9.19
CA VAL A 105 -3.98 0.11 -8.32
C VAL A 105 -5.24 0.26 -9.17
N ALA A 106 -5.89 -0.86 -9.48
CA ALA A 106 -7.07 -0.88 -10.35
C ALA A 106 -8.39 -0.70 -9.60
N GLY A 107 -8.36 -0.88 -8.28
CA GLY A 107 -9.55 -0.72 -7.45
C GLY A 107 -9.26 -0.82 -5.97
N VAL A 108 -10.17 -0.22 -5.19
CA VAL A 108 -10.14 -0.19 -3.74
C VAL A 108 -11.49 -0.60 -3.21
N VAL A 109 -11.53 -1.50 -2.21
CA VAL A 109 -12.79 -2.02 -1.65
C VAL A 109 -13.49 -0.93 -0.81
N VAL A 110 -12.72 -0.21 0.02
CA VAL A 110 -13.19 0.91 0.83
C VAL A 110 -12.50 2.19 0.33
N PRO A 111 -13.18 3.03 -0.44
CA PRO A 111 -12.58 4.27 -0.95
C PRO A 111 -12.35 5.29 0.18
N GLY A 112 -11.37 6.18 -0.01
CA GLY A 112 -11.15 7.35 0.85
C GLY A 112 -10.16 7.18 1.99
N GLY A 113 -9.30 6.17 1.98
CA GLY A 113 -8.17 6.03 2.92
C GLY A 113 -8.55 5.79 4.39
N SER A 114 -9.83 5.67 4.71
CA SER A 114 -10.32 5.35 6.05
C SER A 114 -10.77 3.90 6.14
N THR A 115 -10.25 3.19 7.12
CA THR A 115 -10.65 1.80 7.42
C THR A 115 -11.97 1.70 8.20
N ASP A 116 -12.52 2.83 8.64
CA ASP A 116 -13.77 2.90 9.43
C ASP A 116 -15.02 3.10 8.57
N ALA A 117 -14.87 3.35 7.27
CA ALA A 117 -15.99 3.54 6.36
C ALA A 117 -16.64 2.19 6.00
N GLU A 118 -17.97 2.12 6.09
CA GLU A 118 -18.74 0.99 5.57
C GLU A 118 -19.13 1.27 4.12
N PRO A 119 -18.62 0.49 3.13
CA PRO A 119 -18.97 0.68 1.73
C PRO A 119 -20.45 0.34 1.49
N SER A 120 -21.05 1.08 0.58
CA SER A 120 -22.41 0.81 0.12
C SER A 120 -22.47 -0.48 -0.72
N SER A 121 -23.68 -1.04 -0.88
CA SER A 121 -23.89 -2.18 -1.80
C SER A 121 -23.49 -1.86 -3.25
N ALA A 122 -23.59 -0.59 -3.67
CA ALA A 122 -23.16 -0.14 -4.98
C ALA A 122 -21.62 -0.17 -5.11
N ASP A 123 -20.88 0.21 -4.06
CA ASP A 123 -19.41 0.13 -4.04
C ASP A 123 -18.97 -1.33 -4.13
N ILE A 124 -19.61 -2.23 -3.39
CA ILE A 124 -19.33 -3.67 -3.45
C ILE A 124 -19.55 -4.20 -4.87
N ALA A 125 -20.68 -3.89 -5.49
CA ALA A 125 -20.98 -4.33 -6.86
C ALA A 125 -19.99 -3.78 -7.88
N ARG A 126 -19.58 -2.52 -7.73
CA ARG A 126 -18.57 -1.89 -8.58
C ARG A 126 -17.22 -2.59 -8.46
N ILE A 127 -16.73 -2.84 -7.25
CA ILE A 127 -15.42 -3.50 -7.08
C ILE A 127 -15.45 -4.95 -7.57
N VAL A 128 -16.54 -5.68 -7.36
CA VAL A 128 -16.73 -7.03 -7.92
C VAL A 128 -16.64 -7.01 -9.46
N ALA A 129 -17.25 -6.02 -10.09
CA ALA A 129 -17.16 -5.84 -11.53
C ALA A 129 -15.72 -5.56 -12.00
N VAL A 130 -14.96 -4.72 -11.26
CA VAL A 130 -13.55 -4.43 -11.55
C VAL A 130 -12.69 -5.69 -11.40
N VAL A 131 -12.85 -6.45 -10.30
CA VAL A 131 -12.14 -7.72 -10.08
C VAL A 131 -12.35 -8.68 -11.26
N LYS A 132 -13.61 -8.87 -11.67
CA LYS A 132 -13.97 -9.74 -12.81
C LYS A 132 -13.40 -9.24 -14.12
N ALA A 133 -13.52 -7.95 -14.40
CA ALA A 133 -13.05 -7.35 -15.66
C ALA A 133 -11.52 -7.38 -15.81
N LYS A 134 -10.80 -7.20 -14.71
CA LYS A 134 -9.32 -7.24 -14.71
C LYS A 134 -8.77 -8.66 -14.63
N GLY A 135 -9.58 -9.65 -14.23
CA GLY A 135 -9.15 -11.03 -14.08
C GLY A 135 -8.03 -11.21 -13.04
N VAL A 136 -7.98 -10.35 -12.01
CA VAL A 136 -6.94 -10.42 -10.97
C VAL A 136 -7.16 -11.63 -10.07
N PRO A 137 -6.09 -12.36 -9.72
CA PRO A 137 -6.21 -13.58 -8.92
C PRO A 137 -6.35 -13.31 -7.42
N ALA A 138 -6.08 -12.07 -6.97
CA ALA A 138 -6.02 -11.74 -5.55
C ALA A 138 -6.54 -10.32 -5.25
N ILE A 139 -7.10 -10.16 -4.04
CA ILE A 139 -7.36 -8.87 -3.38
C ILE A 139 -6.42 -8.81 -2.17
N PHE A 140 -5.72 -7.69 -2.01
CA PHE A 140 -4.76 -7.47 -0.94
C PHE A 140 -5.40 -6.72 0.21
N SER A 141 -5.33 -7.27 1.42
CA SER A 141 -6.02 -6.74 2.61
C SER A 141 -5.03 -6.47 3.74
N ASN A 142 -5.16 -5.33 4.40
CA ASN A 142 -4.38 -5.00 5.59
C ASN A 142 -4.71 -5.97 6.74
N VAL A 143 -3.68 -6.56 7.35
CA VAL A 143 -3.85 -7.47 8.51
C VAL A 143 -4.54 -6.81 9.71
N ALA A 144 -4.51 -5.48 9.81
CA ALA A 144 -5.14 -4.73 10.89
C ALA A 144 -6.64 -4.46 10.66
N VAL A 145 -7.17 -4.75 9.46
CA VAL A 145 -8.57 -4.49 9.08
C VAL A 145 -9.38 -5.77 9.16
N ASN A 146 -10.67 -5.65 9.52
CA ASN A 146 -11.57 -6.79 9.54
C ASN A 146 -11.75 -7.36 8.11
N PRO A 147 -11.36 -8.61 7.83
CA PRO A 147 -11.34 -9.14 6.47
C PRO A 147 -12.73 -9.49 5.91
N LYS A 148 -13.79 -9.47 6.72
CA LYS A 148 -15.14 -9.96 6.32
C LYS A 148 -15.66 -9.33 5.03
N LEU A 149 -15.45 -8.02 4.86
CA LEU A 149 -15.89 -7.31 3.67
C LEU A 149 -15.11 -7.74 2.42
N VAL A 150 -13.79 -7.77 2.53
CA VAL A 150 -12.90 -8.18 1.44
C VAL A 150 -13.18 -9.64 1.04
N GLU A 151 -13.40 -10.51 2.02
CA GLU A 151 -13.80 -11.91 1.80
C GLU A 151 -15.16 -12.03 1.11
N ALA A 152 -16.12 -11.16 1.45
CA ALA A 152 -17.44 -11.13 0.80
C ALA A 152 -17.29 -10.72 -0.68
N VAL A 153 -16.51 -9.68 -0.98
CA VAL A 153 -16.18 -9.24 -2.33
C VAL A 153 -15.47 -10.36 -3.11
N ALA A 154 -14.47 -11.01 -2.51
CA ALA A 154 -13.73 -12.10 -3.13
C ALA A 154 -14.64 -13.29 -3.50
N ARG A 155 -15.54 -13.69 -2.61
CA ARG A 155 -16.54 -14.74 -2.88
C ARG A 155 -17.49 -14.38 -4.03
N GLU A 156 -17.99 -13.15 -4.06
CA GLU A 156 -18.92 -12.68 -5.10
C GLU A 156 -18.22 -12.49 -6.45
N ALA A 157 -16.95 -12.12 -6.44
CA ALA A 157 -16.13 -12.01 -7.65
C ALA A 157 -15.76 -13.35 -8.28
N GLY A 158 -15.83 -14.45 -7.53
CA GLY A 158 -15.43 -15.80 -7.95
C GLY A 158 -14.35 -16.37 -7.03
N THR A 159 -13.47 -17.21 -7.56
CA THR A 159 -12.37 -17.83 -6.78
C THR A 159 -11.16 -16.87 -6.65
N VAL A 160 -11.36 -15.71 -6.05
CA VAL A 160 -10.31 -14.71 -5.82
C VAL A 160 -9.72 -14.89 -4.43
N GLN A 161 -8.40 -14.94 -4.33
CA GLN A 161 -7.69 -15.09 -3.08
C GLN A 161 -7.68 -13.75 -2.31
N VAL A 162 -7.87 -13.79 -0.98
CA VAL A 162 -7.57 -12.66 -0.11
C VAL A 162 -6.17 -12.84 0.47
N VAL A 163 -5.28 -11.89 0.20
CA VAL A 163 -3.86 -11.93 0.61
C VAL A 163 -3.62 -10.87 1.67
N PRO A 164 -3.29 -11.27 2.91
CA PRO A 164 -3.01 -10.32 3.98
C PRO A 164 -1.65 -9.64 3.78
N LEU A 165 -1.61 -8.31 3.95
CA LEU A 165 -0.41 -7.49 3.92
C LEU A 165 -0.29 -6.63 5.18
N HIS A 166 0.93 -6.33 5.60
CA HIS A 166 1.21 -5.35 6.65
C HIS A 166 1.32 -3.95 6.03
N VAL A 167 0.45 -3.03 6.43
CA VAL A 167 0.37 -1.68 5.84
C VAL A 167 0.74 -0.61 6.86
N ASP A 168 -0.07 -0.47 7.92
CA ASP A 168 0.01 0.66 8.86
C ASP A 168 0.92 0.38 10.06
N SER A 169 1.32 -0.87 10.28
CA SER A 169 2.17 -1.28 11.39
C SER A 169 3.06 -2.46 11.04
N VAL A 170 4.16 -2.59 11.74
CA VAL A 170 4.93 -3.83 11.75
C VAL A 170 4.14 -4.94 12.43
N GLY A 171 4.47 -6.17 12.11
CA GLY A 171 3.81 -7.34 12.69
C GLY A 171 4.25 -7.59 14.14
N GLU A 172 3.44 -8.39 14.84
CA GLU A 172 3.78 -8.86 16.20
C GLU A 172 4.97 -9.82 16.17
N ALA A 173 5.54 -10.08 17.36
CA ALA A 173 6.63 -11.03 17.51
C ALA A 173 6.25 -12.42 16.97
N GLY A 174 7.11 -13.01 16.15
CA GLY A 174 6.86 -14.29 15.48
C GLY A 174 6.05 -14.21 14.19
N SER A 175 5.60 -13.00 13.78
CA SER A 175 4.86 -12.81 12.53
C SER A 175 5.74 -12.88 11.28
N GLY A 176 7.04 -12.70 11.40
CA GLY A 176 7.98 -12.55 10.28
C GLY A 176 7.90 -11.18 9.59
N ALA A 177 7.26 -10.18 10.24
CA ALA A 177 7.15 -8.80 9.79
C ALA A 177 7.44 -7.79 10.91
N GLU A 178 8.23 -8.17 11.92
CA GLU A 178 8.47 -7.39 13.15
C GLU A 178 9.32 -6.14 12.94
N THR A 179 9.97 -6.02 11.80
CA THR A 179 10.78 -4.87 11.43
C THR A 179 10.33 -4.31 10.08
N TYR A 180 10.64 -3.05 9.81
CA TYR A 180 10.35 -2.43 8.51
C TYR A 180 10.87 -3.26 7.34
N ARG A 181 12.12 -3.74 7.42
CA ARG A 181 12.72 -4.63 6.42
C ARG A 181 11.92 -5.90 6.22
N ALA A 182 11.58 -6.59 7.32
CA ALA A 182 10.86 -7.84 7.28
C ALA A 182 9.44 -7.67 6.70
N LEU A 183 8.74 -6.59 7.11
CA LEU A 183 7.44 -6.19 6.60
C LEU A 183 7.49 -6.02 5.07
N MET A 184 8.41 -5.20 4.56
CA MET A 184 8.50 -4.90 3.14
C MET A 184 8.82 -6.14 2.30
N ILE A 185 9.72 -7.00 2.79
CA ILE A 185 10.08 -8.27 2.13
C ILE A 185 8.88 -9.22 2.13
N LYS A 186 8.23 -9.41 3.27
CA LYS A 186 7.07 -10.30 3.41
C LYS A 186 5.91 -9.87 2.50
N ASN A 187 5.61 -8.57 2.46
CA ASN A 187 4.61 -8.03 1.55
C ASN A 187 4.98 -8.30 0.09
N ALA A 188 6.23 -8.06 -0.30
CA ALA A 188 6.68 -8.31 -1.66
C ALA A 188 6.58 -9.80 -2.04
N GLU A 189 6.95 -10.71 -1.13
CA GLU A 189 6.83 -12.15 -1.32
C GLU A 189 5.37 -12.60 -1.46
N ALA A 190 4.47 -12.08 -0.63
CA ALA A 190 3.04 -12.37 -0.69
C ALA A 190 2.42 -11.87 -2.02
N ILE A 191 2.77 -10.65 -2.45
CA ILE A 191 2.33 -10.10 -3.74
C ILE A 191 2.87 -10.92 -4.91
N ALA A 192 4.16 -11.24 -4.89
CA ALA A 192 4.77 -12.03 -5.96
C ALA A 192 4.16 -13.44 -6.04
N ALA A 193 3.94 -14.11 -4.91
CA ALA A 193 3.32 -15.43 -4.88
C ALA A 193 1.88 -15.44 -5.43
N ALA A 194 1.14 -14.35 -5.25
CA ALA A 194 -0.24 -14.23 -5.72
C ALA A 194 -0.34 -13.84 -7.21
N LEU A 195 0.68 -13.15 -7.75
CA LEU A 195 0.61 -12.55 -9.10
C LEU A 195 1.60 -13.16 -10.11
N ALA A 196 2.56 -13.99 -9.68
CA ALA A 196 3.56 -14.59 -10.57
C ALA A 196 2.99 -15.67 -11.51
#